data_c3d201b3560966b8da7379dc71e6d0f4
#
_entry.id   c3d201b3560966b8da7379dc71e6d0f4
#
_cell.length_a   1.000
_cell.length_b   1.000
_cell.length_c   1.000
_cell.angle_alpha   90.00
_cell.angle_beta   90.00
_cell.angle_gamma   90.00
#
_symmetry.space_group_name_H-M   'P 1'
#
loop_
_entity.id
_entity.type
_entity.pdbx_description
1 polymer ?
#
loop_
_entity_poly.entity_id
_entity_poly.type
_entity_poly.pdbx_seq_one_letter_code
_entity_poly.pdbx_strand_id
1 'polypeptide(L)'
;MSRLPDLAERIERLLLRHEEQKRTNILLEQQLRAVTDERDNLRSRLAAARARIDALIDRLPGSEGGQAADDAQVDADTPRSAP
;
A
#
# COMPACT_ATOMS: atom_id res chain seq x y z
N MET A 1 1.55 -14.70 -54.81
CA MET A 1 1.20 -14.51 -54.19
C MET A 1 1.54 -14.77 -52.85
N SER A 2 2.69 -14.55 -52.44
CA SER A 2 3.06 -14.84 -51.15
C SER A 2 2.58 -13.80 -50.18
N ARG A 3 1.86 -12.86 -50.60
CA ARG A 3 1.40 -11.88 -49.66
C ARG A 3 0.32 -12.38 -48.74
N LEU A 4 -0.56 -13.19 -49.22
CA LEU A 4 -1.64 -13.71 -48.40
C LEU A 4 -1.12 -14.57 -47.24
N PRO A 5 -0.21 -15.48 -47.48
CA PRO A 5 0.32 -16.25 -46.35
C PRO A 5 1.08 -15.37 -45.37
N ASP A 6 1.79 -14.36 -45.88
CA ASP A 6 2.53 -13.46 -45.02
C ASP A 6 1.55 -12.67 -44.15
N LEU A 7 0.47 -12.25 -44.71
CA LEU A 7 -0.52 -11.48 -43.98
C LEU A 7 -1.13 -12.36 -42.91
N ALA A 8 -1.47 -13.59 -43.27
CA ALA A 8 -2.07 -14.50 -42.32
C ALA A 8 -1.10 -14.75 -41.15
N GLU A 9 0.17 -14.85 -41.45
CA GLU A 9 1.16 -15.06 -40.43
C GLU A 9 1.24 -13.86 -39.50
N ARG A 10 1.18 -12.68 -40.06
CA ARG A 10 1.25 -11.48 -39.24
C ARG A 10 0.03 -11.38 -38.34
N ILE A 11 -1.12 -11.70 -38.89
CA ILE A 11 -2.34 -11.66 -38.10
C ILE A 11 -2.25 -12.64 -36.95
N GLU A 12 -1.73 -13.84 -37.20
CA GLU A 12 -1.58 -14.81 -36.14
C GLU A 12 -0.64 -14.32 -35.07
N ARG A 13 0.45 -13.69 -35.45
CA ARG A 13 1.40 -13.18 -34.49
C ARG A 13 0.78 -12.07 -33.66
N LEU A 14 -0.01 -11.23 -34.30
CA LEU A 14 -0.68 -10.16 -33.58
C LEU A 14 -1.70 -10.70 -32.60
N LEU A 15 -2.41 -11.74 -33.00
CA LEU A 15 -3.37 -12.37 -32.10
C LEU A 15 -2.68 -12.97 -30.89
N LEU A 16 -1.56 -13.65 -31.12
CA LEU A 16 -0.83 -14.25 -30.04
C LEU A 16 -0.32 -13.17 -29.08
N ARG A 17 0.18 -12.09 -29.64
CA ARG A 17 0.69 -10.99 -28.81
C ARG A 17 -0.46 -10.38 -28.02
N HIS A 18 -1.59 -10.23 -28.66
CA HIS A 18 -2.76 -9.67 -28.00
C HIS A 18 -3.19 -10.55 -26.82
N GLU A 19 -3.16 -11.84 -27.03
CA GLU A 19 -3.52 -12.76 -25.98
C GLU A 19 -2.53 -12.68 -24.81
N GLU A 20 -1.26 -12.58 -25.12
CA GLU A 20 -0.25 -12.48 -24.09
C GLU A 20 -0.43 -11.20 -23.30
N GLN A 21 -0.73 -10.12 -23.98
CA GLN A 21 -0.94 -8.87 -23.30
C GLN A 21 -2.16 -8.91 -22.41
N LYS A 22 -3.18 -9.60 -22.86
CA LYS A 22 -4.39 -9.76 -22.07
C LYS A 22 -4.06 -10.51 -20.78
N ARG A 23 -3.31 -11.58 -20.90
CA ARG A 23 -2.95 -12.36 -19.73
C ARG A 23 -2.11 -11.55 -18.77
N THR A 24 -1.15 -10.80 -19.32
CA THR A 24 -0.30 -9.97 -18.51
C THR A 24 -1.12 -8.91 -17.79
N ASN A 25 -2.08 -8.32 -18.49
CA ASN A 25 -2.93 -7.31 -17.87
C ASN A 25 -3.73 -7.87 -16.72
N ILE A 26 -4.30 -9.05 -16.92
CA ILE A 26 -5.08 -9.67 -15.88
C ILE A 26 -4.20 -9.96 -14.67
N LEU A 27 -2.99 -10.44 -14.92
CA LEU A 27 -2.08 -10.75 -13.84
C LEU A 27 -1.68 -9.49 -13.10
N LEU A 28 -1.40 -8.42 -13.84
CA LEU A 28 -1.03 -7.17 -13.20
C LEU A 28 -2.18 -6.61 -12.39
N GLU A 29 -3.40 -6.74 -12.88
CA GLU A 29 -4.55 -6.28 -12.14
C GLU A 29 -4.73 -7.07 -10.85
N GLN A 30 -4.47 -8.36 -10.91
CA GLN A 30 -4.58 -9.19 -9.72
C GLN A 30 -3.51 -8.80 -8.70
N GLN A 31 -2.29 -8.56 -9.18
CA GLN A 31 -1.21 -8.15 -8.29
C GLN A 31 -1.51 -6.80 -7.68
N LEU A 32 -2.03 -5.88 -8.48
CA LEU A 32 -2.36 -4.57 -7.97
C LEU A 32 -3.43 -4.66 -6.90
N ARG A 33 -4.43 -5.50 -7.12
CA ARG A 33 -5.49 -5.66 -6.14
C ARG A 33 -4.95 -6.26 -4.86
N ALA A 34 -4.07 -7.24 -4.97
CA ALA A 34 -3.50 -7.87 -3.79
C ALA A 34 -2.67 -6.87 -2.99
N VAL A 35 -1.87 -6.07 -3.68
CA VAL A 35 -1.04 -5.10 -3.00
C VAL A 35 -1.89 -4.00 -2.36
N THR A 36 -2.95 -3.59 -3.06
CA THR A 36 -3.84 -2.58 -2.52
C THR A 36 -4.53 -3.09 -1.26
N ASP A 37 -4.97 -4.35 -1.27
CA ASP A 37 -5.62 -4.92 -0.12
C ASP A 37 -4.64 -5.03 1.05
N GLU A 38 -3.41 -5.39 0.74
CA GLU A 38 -2.40 -5.49 1.77
C GLU A 38 -2.12 -4.13 2.37
N ARG A 39 -2.03 -3.12 1.53
CA ARG A 39 -1.80 -1.77 2.01
C ARG A 39 -2.94 -1.30 2.91
N ASP A 40 -4.16 -1.56 2.49
CA ASP A 40 -5.31 -1.14 3.28
C ASP A 40 -5.35 -1.87 4.60
N ASN A 41 -4.99 -3.14 4.59
CA ASN A 41 -4.95 -3.93 5.80
C ASN A 41 -3.89 -3.37 6.76
N LEU A 42 -2.71 -3.05 6.24
CA LEU A 42 -1.66 -2.50 7.07
C LEU A 42 -2.05 -1.14 7.64
N ARG A 43 -2.70 -0.33 6.86
CA ARG A 43 -3.15 0.97 7.34
C ARG A 43 -4.15 0.83 8.46
N SER A 44 -5.04 -0.14 8.32
CA SER A 44 -6.05 -0.37 9.32
C SER A 44 -5.40 -0.83 10.62
N ARG A 45 -4.44 -1.71 10.53
CA ARG A 45 -3.76 -2.22 11.71
C ARG A 45 -2.93 -1.12 12.36
N LEU A 46 -2.35 -0.27 11.56
CA LEU A 46 -1.57 0.83 12.10
C LEU A 46 -2.49 1.80 12.83
N ALA A 47 -3.64 2.09 12.28
CA ALA A 47 -4.59 2.98 12.92
C ALA A 47 -5.08 2.40 14.23
N ALA A 48 -5.31 1.09 14.25
CA ALA A 48 -5.76 0.44 15.47
C ALA A 48 -4.66 0.46 16.54
N ALA A 49 -3.43 0.23 16.11
CA ALA A 49 -2.32 0.25 17.05
C ALA A 49 -2.13 1.66 17.61
N ARG A 50 -2.31 2.66 16.77
CA ARG A 50 -2.16 4.01 17.21
C ARG A 50 -3.24 4.38 18.22
N ALA A 51 -4.46 3.95 17.94
CA ALA A 51 -5.55 4.23 18.87
C ALA A 51 -5.29 3.60 20.23
N ARG A 52 -4.70 2.41 20.23
CA ARG A 52 -4.40 1.75 21.49
C ARG A 52 -3.31 2.49 22.25
N ILE A 53 -2.30 2.95 21.54
CA ILE A 53 -1.24 3.69 22.17
C ILE A 53 -1.78 4.99 22.75
N ASP A 54 -2.62 5.67 22.00
CA ASP A 54 -3.20 6.89 22.49
C ASP A 54 -4.05 6.65 23.72
N ALA A 55 -4.80 5.57 23.72
CA ALA A 55 -5.62 5.23 24.88
C ALA A 55 -4.75 4.93 26.09
N LEU A 56 -3.63 4.26 25.87
CA LEU A 56 -2.75 3.97 26.97
C LEU A 56 -2.12 5.23 27.54
N ILE A 57 -1.73 6.12 26.66
CA ILE A 57 -1.15 7.38 27.10
C ILE A 57 -2.17 8.17 27.90
N ASP A 58 -3.41 8.16 27.47
CA ASP A 58 -4.45 8.87 28.19
C ASP A 58 -4.67 8.28 29.58
N ARG A 59 -4.36 7.03 29.76
CA ARG A 59 -4.56 6.41 31.06
C ARG A 59 -3.39 6.62 32.00
N LEU A 60 -2.29 7.10 31.49
CA LEU A 60 -1.14 7.31 32.36
C LEU A 60 -1.44 8.41 33.36
N PRO A 61 -1.05 8.22 34.58
CA PRO A 61 -1.31 9.21 35.60
C PRO A 61 -0.79 10.57 35.26
N GLY A 62 0.33 10.65 34.61
CA GLY A 62 0.88 11.94 34.30
C GLY A 62 0.21 12.66 33.18
N SER A 63 -0.48 11.90 32.40
CA SER A 63 -1.05 12.51 31.22
C SER A 63 -2.18 13.41 31.57
N GLU A 64 -2.63 13.39 32.79
CA GLU A 64 -3.61 14.28 33.06
C GLU A 64 -3.05 15.55 33.20
N GLY A 65 -1.96 15.64 33.72
CA GLY A 65 -1.38 16.87 33.75
C GLY A 65 -1.38 17.25 32.34
N GLY A 66 -1.61 16.44 31.61
CA GLY A 66 -1.76 16.65 30.29
C GLY A 66 -0.78 17.41 29.69
N GLN A 67 -0.63 18.08 30.19
CA GLN A 67 0.16 18.91 29.75
C GLN A 67 1.45 18.53 30.07
N ALA A 68 1.60 17.89 30.96
CA ALA A 68 2.87 17.38 31.25
C ALA A 68 3.32 16.86 29.96
N ALA A 69 2.46 16.31 29.36
CA ALA A 69 2.84 15.73 28.13
C ALA A 69 3.35 16.79 27.23
N ASP A 70 2.81 17.83 27.33
CA ASP A 70 3.26 18.78 26.42
C ASP A 70 4.59 18.99 26.64
N ASP A 71 4.95 19.06 27.79
CA ASP A 71 6.24 19.29 27.95
C ASP A 71 6.96 18.20 27.54
N ALA A 72 6.59 17.22 27.87
CA ALA A 72 7.29 16.12 27.50
C ALA A 72 7.38 16.07 26.10
N GLN A 73 6.58 16.48 25.67
CA GLN A 73 6.65 16.28 24.41
C GLN A 73 7.39 17.02 23.77
N VAL A 74 7.60 17.66 24.29
CA VAL A 74 8.29 18.38 23.72
C VAL A 74 9.35 17.80 23.45
N ASP A 75 9.58 17.44 24.05
CA ASP A 75 10.54 16.81 23.83
C ASP A 75 10.30 15.99 23.01
N ALA A 76 9.65 15.90 23.05
CA ALA A 76 9.33 15.01 22.39
C ALA A 76 9.51 15.33 21.11
N ASP A 77 9.73 16.08 21.13
CA ASP A 77 9.92 16.21 20.10
C ASP A 77 10.98 15.97 19.77
N THR A 78 11.45 16.04 20.30
CA THR A 78 12.42 15.78 20.06
C THR A 78 12.74 14.70 19.92
N PRO A 79 12.91 14.23 20.18
CA PRO A 79 13.39 13.18 20.02
C PRO A 79 12.74 12.43 19.41
N ARG A 80 12.22 12.41 19.44
CA ARG A 80 11.68 11.65 18.93
C ARG A 80 11.95 11.67 17.84
N SER A 81 12.32 12.19 17.78
CA SER A 81 12.60 12.16 16.77
C SER A 81 13.30 11.34 16.43
N ALA A 82 13.81 11.26 16.74
CA ALA A 82 14.49 10.52 16.55
C ALA A 82 14.29 9.56 16.21
N PRO A 83 14.34 9.27 15.87
CA PRO A 83 14.20 8.18 15.55
C PRO A 83 14.27 7.66 15.08
#